data_cd750610cfd7c3a3f7b4d468f3594db7
#
_entry.id   cd750610cfd7c3a3f7b4d468f3594db7
#
_cell.length_a   1.000
_cell.length_b   1.000
_cell.length_c   1.000
_cell.angle_alpha   90.00
_cell.angle_beta   90.00
_cell.angle_gamma   90.00
#
_symmetry.space_group_name_H-M   'P 1'
#
loop_
_entity.id
_entity.type
_entity.pdbx_description
1 polymer ?
#
loop_
_entity_poly.entity_id
_entity_poly.type
_entity_poly.pdbx_seq_one_letter_code
_entity_poly.pdbx_strand_id
1 'polypeptide(L)'
;PEIRYLGALLRRRDVLLGDALREENRLEKYLSTDTPADIISSCRRMAQLLREEVSNIERQIKAHIKASPALRRDYTLLTSIKSVGPQLGMHMLVVLRSHNFVSAEQAAAFLGVVPIEKRSGTSVRRRPRMSKIGPPSVESEALHVRPVRKNLQ
;
A
#
# COMPACT_ATOMS: atom_id res chain seq x y z
N PRO A 1 -0.11 -21.17 -5.20
CA PRO A 1 1.33 -20.90 -5.07
C PRO A 1 1.67 -19.47 -5.49
N GLU A 2 1.26 -19.01 -6.69
CA GLU A 2 1.60 -17.70 -7.27
C GLU A 2 1.21 -16.50 -6.38
N ILE A 3 0.00 -16.51 -5.84
CA ILE A 3 -0.48 -15.40 -5.01
C ILE A 3 0.23 -15.33 -3.64
N ARG A 4 0.61 -16.48 -3.08
CA ARG A 4 1.39 -16.52 -1.83
C ARG A 4 2.77 -15.91 -2.02
N TYR A 5 3.41 -16.20 -3.16
CA TYR A 5 4.71 -15.63 -3.51
C TYR A 5 4.61 -14.11 -3.72
N LEU A 6 3.61 -13.65 -4.48
CA LEU A 6 3.35 -12.22 -4.64
C LEU A 6 3.13 -11.52 -3.30
N GLY A 7 2.32 -12.12 -2.42
CA GLY A 7 2.10 -11.59 -1.08
C GLY A 7 3.37 -11.53 -0.21
N ALA A 8 4.28 -12.51 -0.36
CA ALA A 8 5.57 -12.50 0.32
C ALA A 8 6.48 -11.38 -0.19
N LEU A 9 6.54 -11.15 -1.50
CA LEU A 9 7.30 -10.06 -2.11
C LEU A 9 6.78 -8.69 -1.66
N LEU A 10 5.46 -8.49 -1.64
CA LEU A 10 4.86 -7.23 -1.17
C LEU A 10 5.20 -6.97 0.30
N ARG A 11 5.03 -7.95 1.18
CA ARG A 11 5.41 -7.79 2.60
C ARG A 11 6.89 -7.47 2.77
N ARG A 12 7.77 -8.14 2.00
CA ARG A 12 9.21 -7.84 2.05
C ARG A 12 9.51 -6.43 1.60
N ARG A 13 8.90 -6.00 0.50
CA ARG A 13 9.01 -4.61 0.02
C ARG A 13 8.60 -3.59 1.07
N ASP A 14 7.45 -3.79 1.73
CA ASP A 14 6.93 -2.86 2.72
C ASP A 14 7.84 -2.74 3.95
N VAL A 15 8.41 -3.85 4.39
CA VAL A 15 9.43 -3.86 5.46
C VAL A 15 10.66 -3.05 5.03
N LEU A 16 11.20 -3.29 3.84
CA LEU A 16 12.38 -2.58 3.33
C LEU A 16 12.13 -1.09 3.15
N LEU A 17 10.93 -0.70 2.70
CA LEU A 17 10.54 0.72 2.62
C LEU A 17 10.52 1.37 4.00
N GLY A 18 9.96 0.68 5.00
CA GLY A 18 9.97 1.16 6.38
C GLY A 18 11.39 1.30 6.95
N ASP A 19 12.29 0.35 6.64
CA ASP A 19 13.69 0.40 7.04
C ASP A 19 14.42 1.56 6.35
N ALA A 20 14.21 1.75 5.05
CA ALA A 20 14.80 2.85 4.29
C ALA A 20 14.38 4.20 4.86
N LEU A 21 13.09 4.39 5.15
CA LEU A 21 12.58 5.61 5.76
C LEU A 21 13.20 5.86 7.15
N ARG A 22 13.37 4.81 7.95
CA ARG A 22 14.02 4.94 9.27
C ARG A 22 15.48 5.40 9.13
N GLU A 23 16.22 4.85 8.17
CA GLU A 23 17.60 5.28 7.92
C GLU A 23 17.68 6.71 7.35
N GLU A 24 16.76 7.11 6.48
CA GLU A 24 16.67 8.47 5.96
C GLU A 24 16.39 9.48 7.07
N ASN A 25 15.45 9.18 7.97
CA ASN A 25 15.16 10.02 9.14
C ASN A 25 16.37 10.12 10.12
N ARG A 26 17.13 9.02 10.29
CA ARG A 26 18.39 9.06 11.05
C ARG A 26 19.43 9.94 10.37
N LEU A 27 19.58 9.79 9.06
CA LEU A 27 20.52 10.60 8.27
C LEU A 27 20.19 12.09 8.37
N GLU A 28 18.92 12.47 8.26
CA GLU A 28 18.47 13.85 8.41
C GLU A 28 18.85 14.40 9.81
N LYS A 29 18.59 13.61 10.86
CA LYS A 29 18.98 13.98 12.21
C LYS A 29 20.50 14.13 12.37
N TYR A 30 21.30 13.20 11.82
CA TYR A 30 22.76 13.27 11.90
C TYR A 30 23.35 14.45 11.16
N LEU A 31 22.74 14.86 10.05
CA LEU A 31 23.14 16.06 9.29
C LEU A 31 22.86 17.37 10.05
N SER A 32 21.89 17.36 10.98
CA SER A 32 21.53 18.52 11.80
C SER A 32 22.26 18.58 13.15
N THR A 33 23.12 17.59 13.45
CA THR A 33 23.88 17.48 14.69
C THR A 33 25.38 17.38 14.40
N ASP A 34 26.22 17.59 15.42
CA ASP A 34 27.69 17.41 15.32
C ASP A 34 28.05 15.91 15.32
N THR A 35 27.59 15.20 14.30
CA THR A 35 27.83 13.77 14.13
C THR A 35 29.08 13.55 13.27
N PRO A 36 30.00 12.63 13.66
CA PRO A 36 31.18 12.30 12.86
C PRO A 36 30.85 11.88 11.42
N ALA A 37 31.70 12.30 10.48
CA ALA A 37 31.46 12.10 9.04
C ALA A 37 31.42 10.63 8.62
N ASP A 38 32.13 9.76 9.29
CA ASP A 38 32.12 8.29 9.07
C ASP A 38 30.76 7.67 9.42
N ILE A 39 30.12 8.14 10.49
CA ILE A 39 28.77 7.71 10.88
C ILE A 39 27.73 8.17 9.85
N ILE A 40 27.80 9.44 9.45
CA ILE A 40 26.93 9.98 8.39
C ILE A 40 27.09 9.18 7.08
N SER A 41 28.32 8.87 6.71
CA SER A 41 28.63 8.08 5.51
C SER A 41 28.10 6.65 5.62
N SER A 42 28.19 6.02 6.77
CA SER A 42 27.65 4.69 7.03
C SER A 42 26.12 4.68 6.88
N CYS A 43 25.44 5.63 7.50
CA CYS A 43 23.98 5.77 7.41
C CYS A 43 23.51 6.01 5.97
N ARG A 44 24.21 6.88 5.23
CA ARG A 44 23.93 7.14 3.81
C ARG A 44 24.04 5.89 2.95
N ARG A 45 25.12 5.11 3.12
CA ARG A 45 25.28 3.84 2.40
C ARG A 45 24.17 2.85 2.73
N MET A 46 23.76 2.74 4.00
CA MET A 46 22.68 1.85 4.38
C MET A 46 21.34 2.27 3.75
N ALA A 47 21.00 3.55 3.81
CA ALA A 47 19.79 4.07 3.17
C ALA A 47 19.77 3.78 1.66
N GLN A 48 20.91 3.95 0.98
CA GLN A 48 21.04 3.64 -0.44
C GLN A 48 20.85 2.15 -0.73
N LEU A 49 21.51 1.26 0.02
CA LEU A 49 21.37 -0.20 -0.14
C LEU A 49 19.92 -0.65 0.04
N LEU A 50 19.22 -0.10 1.02
CA LEU A 50 17.81 -0.41 1.26
C LEU A 50 16.93 0.05 0.08
N ARG A 51 17.19 1.21 -0.51
CA ARG A 51 16.48 1.70 -1.71
C ARG A 51 16.74 0.84 -2.94
N GLU A 52 17.97 0.41 -3.13
CA GLU A 52 18.34 -0.50 -4.22
C GLU A 52 17.62 -1.84 -4.08
N GLU A 53 17.54 -2.39 -2.87
CA GLU A 53 16.84 -3.64 -2.61
C GLU A 53 15.32 -3.50 -2.78
N VAL A 54 14.72 -2.39 -2.37
CA VAL A 54 13.30 -2.08 -2.68
C VAL A 54 13.07 -2.13 -4.20
N SER A 55 13.92 -1.48 -4.98
CA SER A 55 13.83 -1.46 -6.45
C SER A 55 13.96 -2.85 -7.05
N ASN A 56 14.83 -3.69 -6.46
CA ASN A 56 15.02 -5.08 -6.86
C ASN A 56 13.75 -5.92 -6.63
N ILE A 57 13.16 -5.82 -5.43
CA ILE A 57 11.89 -6.50 -5.12
C ILE A 57 10.75 -6.01 -6.01
N GLU A 58 10.66 -4.71 -6.30
CA GLU A 58 9.64 -4.16 -7.20
C GLU A 58 9.77 -4.69 -8.63
N ARG A 59 10.99 -4.90 -9.12
CA ARG A 59 11.22 -5.57 -10.42
C ARG A 59 10.73 -7.01 -10.39
N GLN A 60 10.99 -7.76 -9.32
CA GLN A 60 10.52 -9.13 -9.15
C GLN A 60 8.99 -9.20 -9.11
N ILE A 61 8.33 -8.29 -8.40
CA ILE A 61 6.86 -8.18 -8.34
C ILE A 61 6.29 -7.96 -9.76
N LYS A 62 6.83 -6.98 -10.50
CA LYS A 62 6.39 -6.69 -11.87
C LYS A 62 6.60 -7.88 -12.81
N ALA A 63 7.75 -8.55 -12.71
CA ALA A 63 8.05 -9.74 -13.51
C ALA A 63 7.08 -10.89 -13.19
N HIS A 64 6.79 -11.12 -11.91
CA HIS A 64 5.88 -12.17 -11.46
C HIS A 64 4.43 -11.93 -11.95
N ILE A 65 3.93 -10.71 -11.83
CA ILE A 65 2.59 -10.34 -12.36
C ILE A 65 2.56 -10.52 -13.88
N LYS A 66 3.63 -10.10 -14.58
CA LYS A 66 3.71 -10.20 -16.05
C LYS A 66 3.74 -11.66 -16.52
N ALA A 67 4.38 -12.55 -15.78
CA ALA A 67 4.52 -13.96 -16.13
C ALA A 67 3.21 -14.76 -16.01
N SER A 68 2.29 -14.33 -15.15
CA SER A 68 0.98 -14.99 -14.99
C SER A 68 -0.12 -14.21 -15.74
N PRO A 69 -0.72 -14.79 -16.79
CA PRO A 69 -1.80 -14.13 -17.53
C PRO A 69 -3.01 -13.78 -16.64
N ALA A 70 -3.32 -14.63 -15.66
CA ALA A 70 -4.42 -14.42 -14.73
C ALA A 70 -4.16 -13.22 -13.80
N LEU A 71 -2.96 -13.16 -13.19
CA LEU A 71 -2.59 -12.03 -12.32
C LEU A 71 -2.51 -10.72 -13.11
N ARG A 72 -1.96 -10.77 -14.31
CA ARG A 72 -1.86 -9.60 -15.20
C ARG A 72 -3.22 -9.03 -15.55
N ARG A 73 -4.17 -9.91 -15.95
CA ARG A 73 -5.55 -9.51 -16.28
C ARG A 73 -6.22 -8.80 -15.10
N ASP A 74 -6.17 -9.43 -13.93
CA ASP A 74 -6.84 -8.89 -12.73
C ASP A 74 -6.17 -7.60 -12.25
N TYR A 75 -4.85 -7.53 -12.30
CA TYR A 75 -4.11 -6.32 -11.98
C TYR A 75 -4.48 -5.16 -12.91
N THR A 76 -4.61 -5.43 -14.23
CA THR A 76 -5.05 -4.42 -15.20
C THR A 76 -6.46 -3.94 -14.91
N LEU A 77 -7.38 -4.85 -14.56
CA LEU A 77 -8.74 -4.48 -14.18
C LEU A 77 -8.75 -3.61 -12.92
N LEU A 78 -8.00 -3.97 -11.90
CA LEU A 78 -7.92 -3.19 -10.65
C LEU A 78 -7.35 -1.79 -10.88
N THR A 79 -6.28 -1.68 -11.65
CA THR A 79 -5.64 -0.39 -11.93
C THR A 79 -6.38 0.46 -12.96
N SER A 80 -7.39 -0.06 -13.64
CA SER A 80 -8.32 0.72 -14.48
C SER A 80 -9.35 1.49 -13.64
N ILE A 81 -9.54 1.11 -12.38
CA ILE A 81 -10.45 1.81 -11.45
C ILE A 81 -9.85 3.17 -11.13
N LYS A 82 -10.60 4.23 -11.35
CA LYS A 82 -10.19 5.60 -10.99
C LYS A 82 -9.81 5.65 -9.51
N SER A 83 -8.65 6.18 -9.22
CA SER A 83 -8.06 6.29 -7.87
C SER A 83 -7.41 5.01 -7.32
N VAL A 84 -7.38 3.91 -8.05
CA VAL A 84 -6.55 2.75 -7.70
C VAL A 84 -5.21 2.87 -8.40
N GLY A 85 -4.20 3.29 -7.65
CA GLY A 85 -2.82 3.35 -8.14
C GLY A 85 -2.16 1.97 -8.19
N PRO A 86 -0.97 1.87 -8.82
CA PRO A 86 -0.26 0.59 -8.98
C PRO A 86 -0.02 -0.15 -7.66
N GLN A 87 0.35 0.56 -6.60
CA GLN A 87 0.64 -0.04 -5.30
C GLN A 87 -0.62 -0.62 -4.65
N LEU A 88 -1.69 0.19 -4.57
CA LEU A 88 -2.98 -0.25 -4.05
C LEU A 88 -3.53 -1.42 -4.86
N GLY A 89 -3.40 -1.38 -6.20
CA GLY A 89 -3.81 -2.46 -7.08
C GLY A 89 -3.11 -3.80 -6.78
N MET A 90 -1.81 -3.77 -6.46
CA MET A 90 -1.06 -4.97 -6.08
C MET A 90 -1.55 -5.55 -4.74
N HIS A 91 -1.77 -4.71 -3.73
CA HIS A 91 -2.29 -5.17 -2.43
C HIS A 91 -3.72 -5.71 -2.56
N MET A 92 -4.59 -5.01 -3.31
CA MET A 92 -5.94 -5.49 -3.60
C MET A 92 -5.92 -6.83 -4.33
N LEU A 93 -5.04 -7.02 -5.31
CA LEU A 93 -4.89 -8.27 -6.06
C LEU A 93 -4.57 -9.44 -5.10
N VAL A 94 -3.62 -9.26 -4.17
CA VAL A 94 -3.27 -10.29 -3.19
C VAL A 94 -4.46 -10.60 -2.30
N VAL A 95 -5.15 -9.61 -1.77
CA VAL A 95 -6.31 -9.81 -0.89
C VAL A 95 -7.43 -10.54 -1.63
N LEU A 96 -7.82 -10.06 -2.83
CA LEU A 96 -8.92 -10.63 -3.59
C LEU A 96 -8.66 -12.08 -4.05
N ARG A 97 -7.40 -12.41 -4.34
CA ARG A 97 -7.02 -13.77 -4.73
C ARG A 97 -6.70 -14.71 -3.56
N SER A 98 -6.51 -14.17 -2.36
CA SER A 98 -6.23 -14.96 -1.14
C SER A 98 -7.47 -15.36 -0.38
N HIS A 99 -8.62 -14.75 -0.67
CA HIS A 99 -9.88 -14.97 0.03
C HIS A 99 -10.98 -15.32 -0.98
N ASN A 100 -11.88 -16.21 -0.58
CA ASN A 100 -13.07 -16.53 -1.34
C ASN A 100 -14.21 -15.58 -0.91
N PHE A 101 -14.35 -14.47 -1.60
CA PHE A 101 -15.47 -13.56 -1.37
C PHE A 101 -16.73 -14.07 -2.10
N VAL A 102 -17.87 -14.04 -1.42
CA VAL A 102 -19.17 -14.45 -1.98
C VAL A 102 -19.75 -13.31 -2.83
N SER A 103 -19.43 -12.05 -2.50
CA SER A 103 -19.91 -10.88 -3.23
C SER A 103 -18.87 -9.74 -3.29
N ALA A 104 -19.09 -8.81 -4.21
CA ALA A 104 -18.28 -7.62 -4.33
C ALA A 104 -18.37 -6.72 -3.08
N GLU A 105 -19.55 -6.67 -2.45
CA GLU A 105 -19.78 -5.91 -1.23
C GLU A 105 -18.96 -6.46 -0.07
N GLN A 106 -18.88 -7.79 0.04
CA GLN A 106 -18.04 -8.46 1.05
C GLN A 106 -16.57 -8.13 0.84
N ALA A 107 -16.09 -8.18 -0.38
CA ALA A 107 -14.71 -7.81 -0.73
C ALA A 107 -14.43 -6.34 -0.40
N ALA A 108 -15.33 -5.44 -0.76
CA ALA A 108 -15.20 -4.02 -0.49
C ALA A 108 -15.24 -3.69 1.02
N ALA A 109 -16.08 -4.38 1.78
CA ALA A 109 -16.11 -4.25 3.24
C ALA A 109 -14.82 -4.74 3.89
N PHE A 110 -14.28 -5.88 3.42
CA PHE A 110 -13.01 -6.43 3.90
C PHE A 110 -11.83 -5.51 3.59
N LEU A 111 -11.81 -4.88 2.42
CA LEU A 111 -10.80 -3.91 2.02
C LEU A 111 -10.93 -2.57 2.75
N GLY A 112 -12.01 -2.36 3.51
CA GLY A 112 -12.25 -1.11 4.22
C GLY A 112 -12.60 0.09 3.32
N VAL A 113 -12.94 -0.16 2.05
CA VAL A 113 -13.26 0.89 1.07
C VAL A 113 -14.74 1.30 1.08
N VAL A 114 -15.57 0.64 1.87
CA VAL A 114 -16.99 0.99 2.04
C VAL A 114 -17.11 2.06 3.14
N PRO A 115 -17.75 3.20 2.85
CA PRO A 115 -18.05 4.20 3.87
C PRO A 115 -19.02 3.63 4.92
N ILE A 116 -18.62 3.61 6.19
CA ILE A 116 -19.53 3.26 7.28
C ILE A 116 -20.37 4.49 7.65
N GLU A 117 -21.68 4.42 7.39
CA GLU A 117 -22.64 5.37 7.96
C GLU A 117 -22.99 4.94 9.38
N LYS A 118 -22.50 5.67 10.39
CA LYS A 118 -23.00 5.50 11.75
C LYS A 118 -24.29 6.26 11.91
N ARG A 119 -25.42 5.58 11.74
CA ARG A 119 -26.75 6.07 12.09
C ARG A 119 -27.09 5.55 13.49
N SER A 120 -27.25 6.42 14.45
CA SER A 120 -27.79 6.09 15.77
C SER A 120 -29.00 6.99 16.03
N GLY A 121 -30.18 6.41 15.93
CA GLY A 121 -31.45 7.13 16.13
C GLY A 121 -31.75 8.21 15.09
N THR A 122 -32.76 9.04 15.37
CA THR A 122 -33.24 10.10 14.46
C THR A 122 -32.38 11.36 14.48
N SER A 123 -31.46 11.54 15.42
CA SER A 123 -30.78 12.83 15.67
C SER A 123 -29.26 12.85 15.39
N VAL A 124 -28.60 11.71 15.18
CA VAL A 124 -27.13 11.70 14.95
C VAL A 124 -26.81 11.25 13.52
N ARG A 125 -26.60 12.20 12.62
CA ARG A 125 -26.01 11.98 11.29
C ARG A 125 -24.55 12.42 11.33
N ARG A 126 -23.63 11.48 11.48
CA ARG A 126 -22.18 11.75 11.29
C ARG A 126 -21.81 11.54 9.82
N ARG A 127 -20.86 12.36 9.32
CA ARG A 127 -20.33 12.18 7.97
C ARG A 127 -19.78 10.75 7.81
N PRO A 128 -20.08 10.07 6.70
CA PRO A 128 -19.54 8.75 6.40
C PRO A 128 -18.01 8.79 6.51
N ARG A 129 -17.43 7.84 7.21
CA ARG A 129 -15.98 7.67 7.32
C ARG A 129 -15.61 6.30 6.77
N MET A 130 -14.46 6.22 6.11
CA MET A 130 -13.92 4.93 5.67
C MET A 130 -13.73 4.00 6.88
N SER A 131 -14.08 2.73 6.69
CA SER A 131 -13.87 1.70 7.70
C SER A 131 -12.36 1.52 7.94
N LYS A 132 -11.95 1.44 9.21
CA LYS A 132 -10.59 1.07 9.60
C LYS A 132 -10.43 -0.45 9.79
N ILE A 133 -11.30 -1.26 9.19
CA ILE A 133 -11.39 -2.72 9.37
C ILE A 133 -10.70 -3.46 8.20
N GLY A 134 -9.86 -2.81 7.43
CA GLY A 134 -9.11 -3.43 6.33
C GLY A 134 -7.73 -3.93 6.74
N PRO A 135 -7.06 -4.75 5.89
CA PRO A 135 -5.65 -5.06 6.08
C PRO A 135 -4.82 -3.78 6.15
N PRO A 136 -3.88 -3.63 7.10
CA PRO A 136 -3.13 -2.38 7.31
C PRO A 136 -2.44 -1.84 6.06
N SER A 137 -1.98 -2.71 5.17
CA SER A 137 -1.35 -2.35 3.90
C SER A 137 -2.29 -1.67 2.92
N VAL A 138 -3.55 -2.08 2.88
CA VAL A 138 -4.57 -1.51 1.98
C VAL A 138 -5.12 -0.20 2.57
N GLU A 139 -5.28 -0.15 3.89
CA GLU A 139 -5.76 1.05 4.59
C GLU A 139 -4.77 2.21 4.44
N SER A 140 -3.48 1.96 4.61
CA SER A 140 -2.42 2.98 4.48
C SER A 140 -2.38 3.59 3.08
N GLU A 141 -2.51 2.78 2.04
CA GLU A 141 -2.51 3.22 0.63
C GLU A 141 -3.82 3.95 0.25
N ALA A 142 -4.97 3.47 0.74
CA ALA A 142 -6.26 4.08 0.47
C ALA A 142 -6.42 5.48 1.10
N LEU A 143 -5.78 5.75 2.24
CA LEU A 143 -5.80 7.05 2.90
C LEU A 143 -5.02 8.14 2.12
N HIS A 144 -4.10 7.76 1.24
CA HIS A 144 -3.35 8.70 0.38
C HIS A 144 -4.12 9.09 -0.90
N VAL A 145 -5.23 8.44 -1.19
CA VAL A 145 -6.11 8.82 -2.30
C VAL A 145 -6.92 10.04 -1.90
N ARG A 146 -6.51 11.23 -2.38
CA ARG A 146 -7.28 12.47 -2.17
C ARG A 146 -8.69 12.31 -2.77
N PRO A 147 -9.76 12.60 -2.01
CA PRO A 147 -11.10 12.60 -2.56
C PRO A 147 -11.18 13.66 -3.67
N VAL A 148 -11.61 13.23 -4.85
CA VAL A 148 -11.91 14.15 -5.94
C VAL A 148 -13.05 15.04 -5.47
N ARG A 149 -12.78 16.35 -5.26
CA ARG A 149 -13.83 17.33 -5.04
C ARG A 149 -14.71 17.34 -6.29
N LYS A 150 -15.93 16.86 -6.16
CA LYS A 150 -16.98 17.16 -7.14
C LYS A 150 -17.27 18.64 -7.01
N ASN A 151 -16.81 19.45 -7.95
CA ASN A 151 -17.38 20.78 -8.16
C ASN A 151 -18.79 20.56 -8.71
N LEU A 152 -19.78 20.66 -7.85
CA LEU A 152 -21.16 20.90 -8.24
C LEU A 152 -21.28 22.41 -8.52
N GLN A 153 -21.37 22.74 -9.80
CA GLN A 153 -22.00 23.98 -10.25
C GLN A 153 -23.51 23.79 -10.23
#